data_59bf71f27c4baca547a5c49dc4009f19
#
_entry.id   59bf71f27c4baca547a5c49dc4009f19
#
_cell.length_a   1.000
_cell.length_b   1.000
_cell.length_c   1.000
_cell.angle_alpha   90.00
_cell.angle_beta   90.00
_cell.angle_gamma   90.00
#
_symmetry.space_group_name_H-M   'P 1'
#
loop_
_entity.id
_entity.type
_entity.pdbx_description
1 polymer ?
#
loop_
_entity_poly.entity_id
_entity_poly.type
_entity_poly.pdbx_seq_one_letter_code
_entity_poly.pdbx_strand_id
1 'polypeptide(L)'
;MADERWAAKFKGKCVKIRLENVSKSLSFKEHFNARAEVLHLLDGINYELDDGENLAILGQSGSGKSTLAKLISFSEPKSGGKIYINNEEITDKNELKKDIRYILQNQKQALNPALKVKTAIAHVRSYLKLSFSENELKELLANLNLKDEILEKYPSQLSGGEATRVGILLALLSKPKILICDEITSGLDNETKQKIINLLLNLDEKISIIFITHDILSAMKIAQKVLIIESGKQVAWGKFDDLASQNVLKKYLDAAKFYDDKL
;
A
#
# COMPACT_ATOMS: atom_id res chain seq x y z
N MET A 1 -3.91 -26.01 -11.23
CA MET A 1 -3.87 -26.95 -10.08
C MET A 1 -3.13 -26.40 -8.84
N ALA A 2 -2.06 -25.62 -8.95
CA ALA A 2 -1.43 -24.95 -7.80
C ALA A 2 -2.29 -23.78 -7.26
N ASP A 3 -2.96 -23.04 -8.15
CA ASP A 3 -3.77 -21.85 -7.88
C ASP A 3 -5.04 -22.14 -7.04
N GLU A 4 -5.64 -23.33 -7.22
CA GLU A 4 -6.86 -23.71 -6.49
C GLU A 4 -6.58 -24.21 -5.06
N ARG A 5 -5.44 -24.87 -4.84
CA ARG A 5 -5.02 -25.33 -3.51
C ARG A 5 -4.66 -24.14 -2.59
N TRP A 6 -4.01 -23.11 -3.15
CA TRP A 6 -3.68 -21.89 -2.41
C TRP A 6 -4.95 -21.13 -2.06
N ALA A 7 -5.81 -20.84 -3.04
CA ALA A 7 -7.08 -20.15 -2.81
C ALA A 7 -8.00 -20.92 -1.82
N ALA A 8 -7.98 -22.24 -1.85
CA ALA A 8 -8.74 -23.08 -0.90
C ALA A 8 -8.14 -23.02 0.53
N LYS A 9 -6.81 -22.95 0.66
CA LYS A 9 -6.11 -22.89 1.94
C LYS A 9 -6.41 -21.61 2.74
N PHE A 10 -6.73 -20.49 2.04
CA PHE A 10 -7.02 -19.18 2.64
C PHE A 10 -8.47 -18.72 2.47
N LYS A 11 -9.36 -19.56 1.95
CA LYS A 11 -10.79 -19.26 1.85
C LYS A 11 -11.38 -19.04 3.25
N GLY A 12 -11.71 -17.76 3.57
CA GLY A 12 -12.34 -17.38 4.84
C GLY A 12 -11.38 -17.14 6.02
N LYS A 13 -10.06 -17.19 5.81
CA LYS A 13 -9.06 -16.77 6.81
C LYS A 13 -8.54 -15.39 6.39
N CYS A 14 -8.57 -14.52 7.30
CA CYS A 14 -7.96 -13.22 7.22
C CYS A 14 -6.42 -13.33 7.24
N VAL A 15 -5.67 -12.28 6.94
CA VAL A 15 -4.23 -12.40 6.67
C VAL A 15 -3.43 -11.70 7.76
N LYS A 16 -2.72 -12.51 8.54
CA LYS A 16 -1.68 -12.03 9.44
C LYS A 16 -0.37 -11.89 8.67
N ILE A 17 0.29 -10.72 8.78
CA ILE A 17 1.61 -10.49 8.19
C ILE A 17 2.64 -10.24 9.29
N ARG A 18 3.83 -10.87 9.19
CA ARG A 18 4.93 -10.68 10.13
C ARG A 18 6.25 -10.54 9.36
N LEU A 19 7.01 -9.51 9.73
CA LEU A 19 8.35 -9.27 9.24
C LEU A 19 9.37 -9.54 10.35
N GLU A 20 10.45 -10.24 10.01
CA GLU A 20 11.59 -10.52 10.90
C GLU A 20 12.88 -10.06 10.25
N ASN A 21 13.53 -9.05 10.85
CA ASN A 21 14.80 -8.47 10.42
C ASN A 21 14.87 -8.15 8.92
N VAL A 22 13.76 -7.68 8.34
CA VAL A 22 13.69 -7.40 6.92
C VAL A 22 14.57 -6.23 6.56
N SER A 23 15.49 -6.47 5.62
CA SER A 23 16.51 -5.50 5.21
C SER A 23 16.59 -5.40 3.70
N LYS A 24 16.99 -4.23 3.20
CA LYS A 24 17.25 -3.97 1.79
C LYS A 24 18.51 -3.16 1.62
N SER A 25 19.43 -3.68 0.82
CA SER A 25 20.66 -2.99 0.44
C SER A 25 20.80 -3.00 -1.08
N LEU A 26 21.42 -1.96 -1.61
CA LEU A 26 21.85 -1.87 -3.00
C LEU A 26 23.37 -1.83 -3.03
N SER A 27 23.97 -2.60 -3.93
CA SER A 27 25.41 -2.54 -4.20
C SER A 27 25.61 -1.84 -5.54
N PHE A 28 26.43 -0.83 -5.56
CA PHE A 28 26.78 -0.09 -6.77
C PHE A 28 28.29 0.20 -6.80
N LYS A 29 28.82 0.46 -7.99
CA LYS A 29 30.20 0.90 -8.20
C LYS A 29 30.16 2.23 -8.92
N GLU A 30 30.84 3.26 -8.37
CA GLU A 30 30.93 4.56 -9.05
C GLU A 30 31.67 4.49 -10.37
N HIS A 31 32.69 3.61 -10.46
CA HIS A 31 33.47 3.35 -11.67
C HIS A 31 33.74 1.84 -11.82
N PHE A 32 34.04 1.39 -13.03
CA PHE A 32 34.27 -0.04 -13.35
C PHE A 32 35.29 -0.73 -12.42
N ASN A 33 36.33 0.00 -12.01
CA ASN A 33 37.40 -0.52 -11.14
C ASN A 33 37.23 -0.10 -9.66
N ALA A 34 36.16 0.59 -9.28
CA ALA A 34 35.93 0.99 -7.90
C ALA A 34 35.46 -0.21 -7.04
N ARG A 35 35.74 -0.13 -5.73
CA ARG A 35 35.12 -1.05 -4.78
C ARG A 35 33.60 -0.84 -4.78
N ALA A 36 32.87 -1.94 -4.65
CA ALA A 36 31.42 -1.85 -4.51
C ALA A 36 31.06 -1.15 -3.20
N GLU A 37 30.27 -0.12 -3.28
CA GLU A 37 29.65 0.53 -2.14
C GLU A 37 28.29 -0.08 -1.87
N VAL A 38 27.92 -0.17 -0.60
CA VAL A 38 26.64 -0.73 -0.15
C VAL A 38 25.81 0.37 0.48
N LEU A 39 24.70 0.69 -0.15
CA LEU A 39 23.70 1.60 0.40
C LEU A 39 22.59 0.78 1.09
N HIS A 40 22.46 0.96 2.40
CA HIS A 40 21.38 0.35 3.17
C HIS A 40 20.13 1.21 3.06
N LEU A 41 19.09 0.69 2.39
CA LEU A 41 17.79 1.36 2.25
C LEU A 41 16.85 1.05 3.41
N LEU A 42 16.96 -0.18 3.95
CA LEU A 42 16.23 -0.64 5.13
C LEU A 42 17.13 -1.57 5.93
N ASP A 43 17.05 -1.44 7.25
CA ASP A 43 17.90 -2.17 8.20
C ASP A 43 17.05 -2.77 9.32
N GLY A 44 16.82 -4.08 9.27
CA GLY A 44 16.26 -4.86 10.35
C GLY A 44 14.82 -4.51 10.75
N ILE A 45 13.91 -4.33 9.80
CA ILE A 45 12.51 -3.99 10.08
C ILE A 45 11.76 -5.19 10.65
N ASN A 46 11.11 -4.98 11.79
CA ASN A 46 10.32 -5.98 12.49
C ASN A 46 8.93 -5.44 12.81
N TYR A 47 7.88 -6.11 12.38
CA TYR A 47 6.52 -5.84 12.83
C TYR A 47 5.61 -7.04 12.61
N GLU A 48 4.47 -7.00 13.29
CA GLU A 48 3.41 -7.99 13.14
C GLU A 48 2.07 -7.29 13.05
N LEU A 49 1.31 -7.58 12.01
CA LEU A 49 -0.01 -7.09 11.78
C LEU A 49 -0.97 -8.26 11.83
N ASP A 50 -1.88 -8.22 12.80
CA ASP A 50 -2.91 -9.22 12.92
C ASP A 50 -4.01 -8.96 11.88
N ASP A 51 -4.83 -9.95 11.75
CA ASP A 51 -5.95 -10.00 10.85
C ASP A 51 -6.95 -8.84 11.02
N GLY A 52 -7.33 -8.20 9.91
CA GLY A 52 -8.26 -7.07 9.92
C GLY A 52 -7.67 -5.78 10.54
N GLU A 53 -6.44 -5.81 11.05
CA GLU A 53 -5.77 -4.61 11.52
C GLU A 53 -5.21 -3.80 10.35
N ASN A 54 -5.29 -2.48 10.48
CA ASN A 54 -4.65 -1.55 9.56
C ASN A 54 -3.36 -0.99 10.16
N LEU A 55 -2.35 -0.82 9.32
CA LEU A 55 -1.04 -0.29 9.68
C LEU A 55 -0.79 1.03 8.98
N ALA A 56 -0.39 2.06 9.72
CA ALA A 56 0.21 3.25 9.14
C ALA A 56 1.75 3.14 9.14
N ILE A 57 2.39 3.54 8.03
CA ILE A 57 3.85 3.67 7.97
C ILE A 57 4.17 5.15 7.82
N LEU A 58 4.79 5.71 8.86
CA LEU A 58 5.19 7.12 8.94
C LEU A 58 6.70 7.29 8.78
N GLY A 59 7.10 8.46 8.28
CA GLY A 59 8.50 8.85 8.16
C GLY A 59 8.69 9.94 7.11
N GLN A 60 9.84 10.60 7.12
CA GLN A 60 10.17 11.62 6.14
C GLN A 60 10.31 11.04 4.72
N SER A 61 10.29 11.90 3.69
CA SER A 61 10.60 11.49 2.33
C SER A 61 12.02 10.88 2.28
N GLY A 62 12.17 9.78 1.53
CA GLY A 62 13.45 9.04 1.47
C GLY A 62 13.77 8.14 2.67
N SER A 63 12.90 8.02 3.68
CA SER A 63 13.16 7.19 4.86
C SER A 63 13.09 5.67 4.62
N GLY A 64 12.64 5.22 3.44
CA GLY A 64 12.54 3.79 3.09
C GLY A 64 11.11 3.23 3.06
N LYS A 65 10.06 4.04 3.31
CA LYS A 65 8.64 3.58 3.35
C LYS A 65 8.21 2.86 2.08
N SER A 66 8.40 3.48 0.93
CA SER A 66 8.05 2.88 -0.37
C SER A 66 8.91 1.65 -0.70
N THR A 67 10.16 1.63 -0.22
CA THR A 67 11.00 0.43 -0.31
C THR A 67 10.38 -0.71 0.50
N LEU A 68 9.95 -0.45 1.74
CA LEU A 68 9.27 -1.45 2.56
C LEU A 68 7.98 -1.95 1.88
N ALA A 69 7.17 -1.04 1.33
CA ALA A 69 5.97 -1.40 0.56
C ALA A 69 6.27 -2.37 -0.59
N LYS A 70 7.35 -2.12 -1.33
CA LYS A 70 7.78 -2.97 -2.44
C LYS A 70 8.27 -4.35 -1.97
N LEU A 71 8.90 -4.42 -0.79
CA LEU A 71 9.29 -5.70 -0.20
C LEU A 71 8.07 -6.51 0.25
N ILE A 72 7.10 -5.86 0.92
CA ILE A 72 5.86 -6.51 1.38
C ILE A 72 5.01 -6.99 0.20
N SER A 73 4.96 -6.19 -0.87
CA SER A 73 4.24 -6.56 -2.10
C SER A 73 5.02 -7.53 -3.01
N PHE A 74 6.21 -7.93 -2.60
CA PHE A 74 7.10 -8.78 -3.40
C PHE A 74 7.43 -8.21 -4.80
N SER A 75 7.29 -6.88 -4.96
CA SER A 75 7.68 -6.19 -6.19
C SER A 75 9.19 -6.06 -6.33
N GLU A 76 9.91 -6.02 -5.19
CA GLU A 76 11.36 -6.07 -5.13
C GLU A 76 11.83 -7.18 -4.17
N PRO A 77 13.00 -7.81 -4.42
CA PRO A 77 13.55 -8.80 -3.51
C PRO A 77 14.17 -8.11 -2.28
N LYS A 78 13.99 -8.71 -1.11
CA LYS A 78 14.70 -8.35 0.11
C LYS A 78 16.17 -8.77 0.04
N SER A 79 17.06 -8.08 0.79
CA SER A 79 18.46 -8.47 0.94
C SER A 79 18.70 -9.35 2.16
N GLY A 80 17.81 -9.28 3.17
CA GLY A 80 17.87 -10.09 4.39
C GLY A 80 16.53 -10.17 5.10
N GLY A 81 16.46 -10.99 6.14
CA GLY A 81 15.27 -11.21 6.95
C GLY A 81 14.21 -12.09 6.29
N LYS A 82 13.03 -12.19 6.92
CA LYS A 82 11.95 -13.07 6.51
C LYS A 82 10.60 -12.34 6.54
N ILE A 83 9.72 -12.71 5.62
CA ILE A 83 8.34 -12.22 5.57
C ILE A 83 7.43 -13.44 5.66
N TYR A 84 6.51 -13.40 6.62
CA TYR A 84 5.54 -14.46 6.85
C TYR A 84 4.14 -13.97 6.56
N ILE A 85 3.33 -14.83 5.98
CA ILE A 85 1.89 -14.65 5.86
C ILE A 85 1.22 -15.87 6.47
N ASN A 86 0.35 -15.62 7.46
CA ASN A 86 -0.31 -16.70 8.25
C ASN A 86 0.69 -17.72 8.82
N ASN A 87 1.83 -17.24 9.34
CA ASN A 87 2.94 -18.01 9.90
C ASN A 87 3.70 -18.90 8.88
N GLU A 88 3.43 -18.76 7.58
CA GLU A 88 4.21 -19.43 6.53
C GLU A 88 5.19 -18.42 5.92
N GLU A 89 6.48 -18.76 5.85
CA GLU A 89 7.49 -17.92 5.18
C GLU A 89 7.20 -17.91 3.67
N ILE A 90 7.04 -16.71 3.12
CA ILE A 90 6.78 -16.54 1.70
C ILE A 90 8.10 -16.37 0.95
N THR A 91 8.35 -17.28 0.02
CA THR A 91 9.53 -17.28 -0.85
C THR A 91 9.18 -17.05 -2.31
N ASP A 92 7.95 -17.39 -2.74
CA ASP A 92 7.46 -17.19 -4.12
C ASP A 92 6.40 -16.08 -4.19
N LYS A 93 6.73 -15.01 -4.91
CA LYS A 93 5.84 -13.87 -5.18
C LYS A 93 4.57 -14.24 -5.97
N ASN A 94 4.60 -15.35 -6.73
CA ASN A 94 3.48 -15.73 -7.58
C ASN A 94 2.26 -16.17 -6.76
N GLU A 95 2.48 -16.68 -5.55
CA GLU A 95 1.43 -17.12 -4.65
C GLU A 95 0.56 -15.97 -4.15
N LEU A 96 1.09 -14.75 -4.11
CA LEU A 96 0.45 -13.58 -3.47
C LEU A 96 -0.09 -12.53 -4.44
N LYS A 97 0.05 -12.74 -5.74
CA LYS A 97 -0.35 -11.73 -6.76
C LYS A 97 -1.78 -11.24 -6.67
N LYS A 98 -2.70 -12.04 -6.12
CA LYS A 98 -4.10 -11.66 -5.95
C LYS A 98 -4.37 -11.08 -4.56
N ASP A 99 -3.66 -11.59 -3.55
CA ASP A 99 -3.93 -11.29 -2.14
C ASP A 99 -3.34 -9.97 -1.68
N ILE A 100 -2.21 -9.53 -2.26
CA ILE A 100 -1.57 -8.25 -1.95
C ILE A 100 -1.64 -7.33 -3.16
N ARG A 101 -2.13 -6.12 -2.95
CA ARG A 101 -2.17 -5.06 -3.94
C ARG A 101 -1.44 -3.83 -3.46
N TYR A 102 -0.64 -3.25 -4.36
CA TYR A 102 0.15 -2.06 -4.11
C TYR A 102 -0.32 -0.92 -5.02
N ILE A 103 -0.84 0.13 -4.39
CA ILE A 103 -1.25 1.36 -5.05
C ILE A 103 -0.13 2.38 -4.89
N LEU A 104 0.48 2.75 -6.01
CA LEU A 104 1.62 3.65 -6.08
C LEU A 104 1.24 5.11 -5.81
N GLN A 105 2.19 5.94 -5.42
CA GLN A 105 2.01 7.35 -5.09
C GLN A 105 1.38 8.17 -6.24
N ASN A 106 1.84 8.00 -7.47
CA ASN A 106 1.33 8.76 -8.62
C ASN A 106 0.56 7.86 -9.58
N GLN A 107 -0.77 7.75 -9.36
CA GLN A 107 -1.61 6.88 -10.16
C GLN A 107 -1.69 7.28 -11.63
N LYS A 108 -1.66 8.58 -11.98
CA LYS A 108 -1.63 8.99 -13.39
C LYS A 108 -0.43 8.44 -14.15
N GLN A 109 0.72 8.35 -13.49
CA GLN A 109 1.95 7.80 -14.08
C GLN A 109 2.00 6.27 -13.99
N ALA A 110 1.34 5.68 -12.99
CA ALA A 110 1.27 4.23 -12.81
C ALA A 110 0.36 3.54 -13.83
N LEU A 111 -0.70 4.24 -14.27
CA LEU A 111 -1.59 3.74 -15.31
C LEU A 111 -0.91 3.82 -16.69
N ASN A 112 -1.10 2.78 -17.53
CA ASN A 112 -0.59 2.79 -18.90
C ASN A 112 -1.27 3.89 -19.72
N PRO A 113 -0.54 4.94 -20.18
CA PRO A 113 -1.14 6.09 -20.84
C PRO A 113 -1.83 5.77 -22.16
N ALA A 114 -1.48 4.66 -22.80
CA ALA A 114 -2.04 4.22 -24.07
C ALA A 114 -3.37 3.44 -23.93
N LEU A 115 -3.77 3.11 -22.70
CA LEU A 115 -4.95 2.29 -22.46
C LEU A 115 -6.09 3.09 -21.82
N LYS A 116 -7.30 2.92 -22.34
CA LYS A 116 -8.53 3.35 -21.66
C LYS A 116 -8.71 2.54 -20.36
N VAL A 117 -9.41 3.12 -19.38
CA VAL A 117 -9.70 2.45 -18.09
C VAL A 117 -10.34 1.08 -18.32
N LYS A 118 -11.33 0.94 -19.22
CA LYS A 118 -11.94 -0.36 -19.53
C LYS A 118 -10.94 -1.41 -20.01
N THR A 119 -9.95 -0.98 -20.82
CA THR A 119 -8.93 -1.87 -21.35
C THR A 119 -7.95 -2.27 -20.22
N ALA A 120 -7.61 -1.35 -19.32
CA ALA A 120 -6.80 -1.66 -18.13
C ALA A 120 -7.50 -2.70 -17.25
N ILE A 121 -8.83 -2.56 -17.02
CA ILE A 121 -9.65 -3.54 -16.30
C ILE A 121 -9.60 -4.91 -16.99
N ALA A 122 -9.77 -4.96 -18.33
CA ALA A 122 -9.70 -6.21 -19.08
C ALA A 122 -8.31 -6.88 -18.96
N HIS A 123 -7.22 -6.10 -18.98
CA HIS A 123 -5.87 -6.61 -18.80
C HIS A 123 -5.66 -7.19 -17.39
N VAL A 124 -6.11 -6.50 -16.33
CA VAL A 124 -6.04 -7.00 -14.95
C VAL A 124 -6.86 -8.29 -14.82
N ARG A 125 -8.08 -8.32 -15.38
CA ARG A 125 -8.93 -9.51 -15.40
C ARG A 125 -8.25 -10.71 -16.05
N SER A 126 -7.65 -10.51 -17.23
CA SER A 126 -6.96 -11.57 -17.98
C SER A 126 -5.69 -12.04 -17.26
N TYR A 127 -4.83 -11.09 -16.82
CA TYR A 127 -3.55 -11.41 -16.19
C TYR A 127 -3.72 -12.19 -14.87
N LEU A 128 -4.71 -11.82 -14.07
CA LEU A 128 -4.98 -12.45 -12.77
C LEU A 128 -6.00 -13.59 -12.89
N LYS A 129 -6.51 -13.87 -14.10
CA LYS A 129 -7.58 -14.86 -14.33
C LYS A 129 -8.76 -14.65 -13.39
N LEU A 130 -9.25 -13.39 -13.32
CA LEU A 130 -10.37 -13.02 -12.45
C LEU A 130 -11.70 -13.33 -13.12
N SER A 131 -12.66 -13.76 -12.30
CA SER A 131 -14.08 -13.82 -12.68
C SER A 131 -14.84 -12.81 -11.83
N PHE A 132 -15.42 -11.81 -12.47
CA PHE A 132 -16.38 -10.87 -11.87
C PHE A 132 -17.44 -10.51 -12.93
N SER A 133 -18.64 -10.29 -12.45
CA SER A 133 -19.76 -9.91 -13.30
C SER A 133 -19.73 -8.40 -13.63
N GLU A 134 -20.50 -7.99 -14.62
CA GLU A 134 -20.71 -6.56 -14.90
C GLU A 134 -21.37 -5.83 -13.71
N ASN A 135 -22.24 -6.54 -12.97
CA ASN A 135 -22.88 -5.97 -11.78
C ASN A 135 -21.85 -5.70 -10.67
N GLU A 136 -20.94 -6.63 -10.40
CA GLU A 136 -19.84 -6.41 -9.43
C GLU A 136 -18.95 -5.22 -9.84
N LEU A 137 -18.68 -5.06 -11.14
CA LEU A 137 -17.93 -3.90 -11.61
C LEU A 137 -18.70 -2.59 -11.39
N LYS A 138 -20.01 -2.57 -11.68
CA LYS A 138 -20.87 -1.39 -11.46
C LYS A 138 -20.97 -1.04 -9.98
N GLU A 139 -21.09 -2.02 -9.10
CA GLU A 139 -21.10 -1.81 -7.65
C GLU A 139 -19.77 -1.20 -7.19
N LEU A 140 -18.62 -1.70 -7.66
CA LEU A 140 -17.30 -1.13 -7.35
C LEU A 140 -17.17 0.31 -7.86
N LEU A 141 -17.63 0.60 -9.09
CA LEU A 141 -17.62 1.97 -9.62
C LEU A 141 -18.48 2.90 -8.77
N ALA A 142 -19.67 2.46 -8.36
CA ALA A 142 -20.57 3.25 -7.52
C ALA A 142 -19.94 3.52 -6.13
N ASN A 143 -19.39 2.49 -5.47
CA ASN A 143 -18.72 2.61 -4.17
C ASN A 143 -17.52 3.56 -4.22
N LEU A 144 -16.84 3.61 -5.37
CA LEU A 144 -15.72 4.51 -5.62
C LEU A 144 -16.14 5.90 -6.11
N ASN A 145 -17.43 6.19 -6.20
CA ASN A 145 -17.97 7.42 -6.80
C ASN A 145 -17.38 7.71 -8.19
N LEU A 146 -17.27 6.66 -9.01
CA LEU A 146 -16.85 6.73 -10.41
C LEU A 146 -18.07 6.51 -11.30
N LYS A 147 -18.29 7.42 -12.26
CA LYS A 147 -19.34 7.27 -13.26
C LYS A 147 -18.90 6.34 -14.39
N ASP A 148 -19.83 5.71 -15.08
CA ASP A 148 -19.54 4.76 -16.17
C ASP A 148 -18.69 5.38 -17.29
N GLU A 149 -18.81 6.70 -17.52
CA GLU A 149 -18.01 7.42 -18.51
C GLU A 149 -16.51 7.33 -18.27
N ILE A 150 -16.10 7.04 -17.00
CA ILE A 150 -14.67 6.86 -16.64
C ILE A 150 -14.03 5.73 -17.46
N LEU A 151 -14.82 4.71 -17.82
CA LEU A 151 -14.34 3.52 -18.53
C LEU A 151 -13.78 3.87 -19.92
N GLU A 152 -14.29 4.95 -20.54
CA GLU A 152 -13.86 5.41 -21.86
C GLU A 152 -12.70 6.41 -21.82
N LYS A 153 -12.31 6.89 -20.64
CA LYS A 153 -11.20 7.86 -20.47
C LYS A 153 -9.84 7.19 -20.54
N TYR A 154 -8.85 7.93 -21.05
CA TYR A 154 -7.43 7.66 -20.90
C TYR A 154 -6.89 8.27 -19.60
N PRO A 155 -5.77 7.78 -19.06
CA PRO A 155 -5.16 8.34 -17.84
C PRO A 155 -4.91 9.85 -17.89
N SER A 156 -4.56 10.40 -19.06
CA SER A 156 -4.36 11.83 -19.26
C SER A 156 -5.63 12.67 -19.04
N GLN A 157 -6.79 12.09 -19.24
CA GLN A 157 -8.12 12.73 -19.11
C GLN A 157 -8.69 12.66 -17.69
N LEU A 158 -8.01 11.94 -16.78
CA LEU A 158 -8.44 11.79 -15.38
C LEU A 158 -7.94 12.96 -14.54
N SER A 159 -8.75 13.43 -13.59
CA SER A 159 -8.28 14.26 -12.48
C SER A 159 -7.36 13.43 -11.56
N GLY A 160 -6.60 14.06 -10.66
CA GLY A 160 -5.78 13.34 -9.68
C GLY A 160 -6.59 12.38 -8.82
N GLY A 161 -7.73 12.85 -8.30
CA GLY A 161 -8.63 12.02 -7.50
C GLY A 161 -9.31 10.89 -8.30
N GLU A 162 -9.70 11.14 -9.58
CA GLU A 162 -10.21 10.08 -10.45
C GLU A 162 -9.14 9.01 -10.71
N ALA A 163 -7.90 9.40 -11.00
CA ALA A 163 -6.81 8.47 -11.23
C ALA A 163 -6.52 7.61 -9.99
N THR A 164 -6.54 8.22 -8.78
CA THR A 164 -6.41 7.50 -7.52
C THR A 164 -7.53 6.48 -7.33
N ARG A 165 -8.80 6.89 -7.54
CA ARG A 165 -9.94 5.96 -7.43
C ARG A 165 -9.93 4.85 -8.48
N VAL A 166 -9.46 5.14 -9.70
CA VAL A 166 -9.23 4.09 -10.73
C VAL A 166 -8.11 3.13 -10.28
N GLY A 167 -7.03 3.61 -9.68
CA GLY A 167 -6.00 2.76 -9.09
C GLY A 167 -6.56 1.83 -8.01
N ILE A 168 -7.39 2.37 -7.11
CA ILE A 168 -8.10 1.59 -6.08
C ILE A 168 -9.04 0.57 -6.73
N LEU A 169 -9.83 0.98 -7.75
CA LEU A 169 -10.70 0.08 -8.51
C LEU A 169 -9.92 -1.14 -9.05
N LEU A 170 -8.83 -0.89 -9.76
CA LEU A 170 -8.01 -1.95 -10.34
C LEU A 170 -7.42 -2.91 -9.28
N ALA A 171 -7.08 -2.37 -8.11
CA ALA A 171 -6.61 -3.18 -6.99
C ALA A 171 -7.74 -4.04 -6.41
N LEU A 172 -8.92 -3.46 -6.16
CA LEU A 172 -10.07 -4.15 -5.54
C LEU A 172 -10.69 -5.23 -6.42
N LEU A 173 -10.53 -5.16 -7.76
CA LEU A 173 -11.00 -6.21 -8.67
C LEU A 173 -10.48 -7.61 -8.32
N SER A 174 -9.28 -7.70 -7.72
CA SER A 174 -8.72 -8.99 -7.30
C SER A 174 -9.24 -9.46 -5.94
N LYS A 175 -10.09 -8.69 -5.27
CA LYS A 175 -10.56 -8.95 -3.89
C LYS A 175 -9.36 -9.21 -2.96
N PRO A 176 -8.42 -8.25 -2.84
CA PRO A 176 -7.18 -8.46 -2.10
C PRO A 176 -7.46 -8.59 -0.61
N LYS A 177 -6.56 -9.22 0.10
CA LYS A 177 -6.58 -9.30 1.56
C LYS A 177 -5.74 -8.20 2.20
N ILE A 178 -4.72 -7.73 1.48
CA ILE A 178 -3.85 -6.61 1.89
C ILE A 178 -3.82 -5.57 0.79
N LEU A 179 -4.16 -4.34 1.14
CA LEU A 179 -4.10 -3.18 0.25
C LEU A 179 -3.01 -2.22 0.77
N ILE A 180 -1.92 -2.08 0.03
CA ILE A 180 -0.85 -1.14 0.34
C ILE A 180 -1.13 0.15 -0.41
N CYS A 181 -1.27 1.25 0.31
CA CYS A 181 -1.57 2.58 -0.20
C CYS A 181 -0.37 3.50 0.06
N ASP A 182 0.44 3.78 -0.97
CA ASP A 182 1.65 4.58 -0.83
C ASP A 182 1.39 6.04 -1.25
N GLU A 183 1.27 6.91 -0.26
CA GLU A 183 1.03 8.34 -0.41
C GLU A 183 -0.09 8.72 -1.38
N ILE A 184 -1.14 7.89 -1.46
CA ILE A 184 -2.23 8.03 -2.45
C ILE A 184 -3.08 9.28 -2.28
N THR A 185 -2.95 9.98 -1.16
CA THR A 185 -3.64 11.25 -0.87
C THR A 185 -2.73 12.47 -1.04
N SER A 186 -1.46 12.26 -1.36
CA SER A 186 -0.50 13.35 -1.56
C SER A 186 -0.84 14.17 -2.80
N GLY A 187 -0.78 15.50 -2.68
CA GLY A 187 -1.08 16.42 -3.78
C GLY A 187 -2.56 16.52 -4.15
N LEU A 188 -3.47 15.94 -3.38
CA LEU A 188 -4.91 16.12 -3.53
C LEU A 188 -5.39 17.28 -2.64
N ASP A 189 -6.44 17.97 -3.08
CA ASP A 189 -7.15 18.93 -2.25
C ASP A 189 -7.82 18.23 -1.05
N ASN A 190 -8.14 19.00 0.00
CA ASN A 190 -8.67 18.47 1.26
C ASN A 190 -9.98 17.69 1.07
N GLU A 191 -10.88 18.17 0.20
CA GLU A 191 -12.16 17.49 -0.04
C GLU A 191 -11.95 16.13 -0.72
N THR A 192 -11.13 16.07 -1.75
CA THR A 192 -10.78 14.83 -2.46
C THR A 192 -10.06 13.86 -1.54
N LYS A 193 -9.12 14.36 -0.71
CA LYS A 193 -8.41 13.57 0.29
C LYS A 193 -9.37 12.91 1.27
N GLN A 194 -10.33 13.67 1.85
CA GLN A 194 -11.33 13.10 2.78
C GLN A 194 -12.22 12.05 2.08
N LYS A 195 -12.60 12.28 0.83
CA LYS A 195 -13.34 11.26 0.04
C LYS A 195 -12.57 9.95 -0.09
N ILE A 196 -11.25 10.00 -0.35
CA ILE A 196 -10.41 8.81 -0.43
C ILE A 196 -10.29 8.12 0.93
N ILE A 197 -10.06 8.89 2.01
CA ILE A 197 -9.99 8.34 3.37
C ILE A 197 -11.29 7.64 3.74
N ASN A 198 -12.44 8.29 3.54
CA ASN A 198 -13.75 7.71 3.83
C ASN A 198 -14.01 6.45 3.00
N LEU A 199 -13.55 6.43 1.76
CA LEU A 199 -13.64 5.25 0.92
C LEU A 199 -12.83 4.08 1.50
N LEU A 200 -11.58 4.33 1.94
CA LEU A 200 -10.75 3.29 2.56
C LEU A 200 -11.37 2.76 3.86
N LEU A 201 -11.96 3.64 4.68
CA LEU A 201 -12.64 3.27 5.93
C LEU A 201 -13.90 2.42 5.71
N ASN A 202 -14.54 2.54 4.54
CA ASN A 202 -15.74 1.78 4.16
C ASN A 202 -15.43 0.51 3.35
N LEU A 203 -14.15 0.15 3.19
CA LEU A 203 -13.81 -1.13 2.59
C LEU A 203 -14.21 -2.30 3.49
N ASP A 204 -14.31 -3.50 2.90
CA ASP A 204 -14.58 -4.73 3.66
C ASP A 204 -13.53 -4.88 4.78
N GLU A 205 -13.98 -5.10 6.02
CA GLU A 205 -13.14 -5.28 7.22
C GLU A 205 -12.14 -6.45 7.08
N LYS A 206 -12.35 -7.33 6.11
CA LYS A 206 -11.40 -8.40 5.77
C LYS A 206 -10.18 -7.93 4.98
N ILE A 207 -10.14 -6.67 4.55
CA ILE A 207 -9.02 -6.10 3.83
C ILE A 207 -8.17 -5.32 4.84
N SER A 208 -6.98 -5.82 5.15
CA SER A 208 -5.99 -5.06 5.93
C SER A 208 -5.36 -3.97 5.06
N ILE A 209 -5.34 -2.74 5.56
CA ILE A 209 -4.76 -1.60 4.85
C ILE A 209 -3.38 -1.29 5.44
N ILE A 210 -2.36 -1.23 4.60
CA ILE A 210 -1.05 -0.65 4.92
C ILE A 210 -1.01 0.73 4.30
N PHE A 211 -1.17 1.77 5.11
CA PHE A 211 -1.28 3.15 4.69
C PHE A 211 0.02 3.91 4.92
N ILE A 212 0.74 4.23 3.84
CA ILE A 212 1.99 4.98 3.87
C ILE A 212 1.67 6.44 3.64
N THR A 213 2.07 7.28 4.58
CA THR A 213 1.84 8.72 4.49
C THR A 213 2.83 9.49 5.39
N HIS A 214 2.98 10.78 5.13
CA HIS A 214 3.61 11.72 6.05
C HIS A 214 2.57 12.49 6.90
N ASP A 215 1.29 12.31 6.62
CA ASP A 215 0.17 12.94 7.32
C ASP A 215 -0.34 12.05 8.46
N ILE A 216 0.06 12.40 9.68
CA ILE A 216 -0.33 11.64 10.88
C ILE A 216 -1.83 11.66 11.15
N LEU A 217 -2.54 12.75 10.82
CA LEU A 217 -3.98 12.84 11.07
C LEU A 217 -4.77 11.85 10.20
N SER A 218 -4.38 11.71 8.94
CA SER A 218 -4.94 10.68 8.06
C SER A 218 -4.56 9.27 8.51
N ALA A 219 -3.32 9.08 8.97
CA ALA A 219 -2.83 7.81 9.48
C ALA A 219 -3.63 7.32 10.69
N MET A 220 -3.88 8.20 11.67
CA MET A 220 -4.66 7.90 12.88
C MET A 220 -6.13 7.57 12.58
N LYS A 221 -6.70 8.11 11.49
CA LYS A 221 -8.08 7.77 11.08
C LYS A 221 -8.18 6.37 10.51
N ILE A 222 -7.16 5.92 9.78
CA ILE A 222 -7.21 4.66 9.00
C ILE A 222 -6.69 3.48 9.81
N ALA A 223 -5.63 3.67 10.61
CA ALA A 223 -4.86 2.57 11.17
C ALA A 223 -4.88 2.54 12.70
N GLN A 224 -4.90 1.34 13.26
CA GLN A 224 -4.80 1.08 14.69
C GLN A 224 -3.34 1.05 15.17
N LYS A 225 -2.43 0.60 14.30
CA LYS A 225 -1.00 0.48 14.59
C LYS A 225 -0.18 1.38 13.69
N VAL A 226 0.98 1.79 14.17
CA VAL A 226 1.92 2.62 13.41
C VAL A 226 3.33 2.07 13.49
N LEU A 227 4.00 2.12 12.35
CA LEU A 227 5.43 1.87 12.19
C LEU A 227 6.11 3.17 11.76
N ILE A 228 7.12 3.60 12.50
CA ILE A 228 7.89 4.81 12.17
C ILE A 228 9.24 4.40 11.63
N ILE A 229 9.59 4.90 10.44
CA ILE A 229 10.87 4.64 9.78
C ILE A 229 11.62 5.95 9.56
N GLU A 230 12.88 5.99 10.01
CA GLU A 230 13.80 7.11 9.79
C GLU A 230 15.13 6.59 9.28
N SER A 231 15.61 7.15 8.17
CA SER A 231 16.89 6.75 7.55
C SER A 231 17.07 5.24 7.42
N GLY A 232 16.01 4.56 6.97
CA GLY A 232 16.00 3.11 6.76
C GLY A 232 15.84 2.26 8.02
N LYS A 233 15.74 2.86 9.21
CA LYS A 233 15.64 2.14 10.48
C LYS A 233 14.27 2.29 11.11
N GLN A 234 13.84 1.24 11.77
CA GLN A 234 12.63 1.26 12.59
C GLN A 234 12.92 2.04 13.89
N VAL A 235 12.18 3.15 14.08
CA VAL A 235 12.30 4.00 15.27
C VAL A 235 11.26 3.60 16.31
N ALA A 236 10.05 3.28 15.86
CA ALA A 236 8.97 2.87 16.73
C ALA A 236 7.98 1.95 16.00
N TRP A 237 7.27 1.15 16.81
CA TRP A 237 6.22 0.26 16.35
C TRP A 237 5.23 0.02 17.49
N GLY A 238 3.94 0.09 17.22
CA GLY A 238 2.91 -0.20 18.21
C GLY A 238 1.57 0.48 17.90
N LYS A 239 0.66 0.49 18.87
CA LYS A 239 -0.59 1.25 18.77
C LYS A 239 -0.31 2.74 18.87
N PHE A 240 -1.14 3.56 18.20
CA PHE A 240 -1.01 5.02 18.24
C PHE A 240 -1.04 5.57 19.67
N ASP A 241 -1.98 5.09 20.51
CA ASP A 241 -2.16 5.55 21.90
C ASP A 241 -0.92 5.28 22.75
N ASP A 242 -0.32 4.09 22.61
CA ASP A 242 0.87 3.70 23.37
C ASP A 242 2.07 4.58 22.99
N LEU A 243 2.28 4.85 21.71
CA LEU A 243 3.39 5.67 21.22
C LEU A 243 3.18 7.16 21.48
N ALA A 244 1.93 7.63 21.51
CA ALA A 244 1.59 9.01 21.88
C ALA A 244 1.95 9.28 23.34
N SER A 245 1.66 8.34 24.25
CA SER A 245 2.02 8.43 25.68
C SER A 245 3.53 8.48 25.93
N GLN A 246 4.33 7.86 25.03
CA GLN A 246 5.80 7.85 25.07
C GLN A 246 6.44 9.06 24.38
N ASN A 247 5.68 10.07 23.95
CA ASN A 247 6.15 11.23 23.18
C ASN A 247 6.83 10.90 21.83
N VAL A 248 6.79 9.66 21.36
CA VAL A 248 7.41 9.25 20.11
C VAL A 248 6.76 9.92 18.91
N LEU A 249 5.42 10.12 18.97
CA LEU A 249 4.64 10.76 17.92
C LEU A 249 4.65 12.30 18.00
N LYS A 250 5.21 12.88 19.08
CA LYS A 250 5.10 14.33 19.34
C LYS A 250 5.55 15.18 18.17
N LYS A 251 6.71 14.89 17.59
CA LYS A 251 7.23 15.65 16.45
C LYS A 251 6.33 15.60 15.21
N TYR A 252 5.62 14.49 15.00
CA TYR A 252 4.68 14.35 13.89
C TYR A 252 3.37 15.09 14.17
N LEU A 253 2.89 15.06 15.43
CA LEU A 253 1.69 15.77 15.88
C LEU A 253 1.92 17.29 15.89
N ASP A 254 3.07 17.74 16.38
CA ASP A 254 3.42 19.18 16.40
C ASP A 254 3.55 19.73 14.97
N ALA A 255 4.13 18.96 14.06
CA ALA A 255 4.14 19.31 12.64
C ALA A 255 2.73 19.43 12.05
N ALA A 256 1.82 18.50 12.37
CA ALA A 256 0.44 18.53 11.89
C ALA A 256 -0.32 19.77 12.41
N LYS A 257 -0.21 20.10 13.70
CA LYS A 257 -0.84 21.29 14.29
C LYS A 257 -0.37 22.58 13.63
N PHE A 258 0.91 22.67 13.31
CA PHE A 258 1.48 23.84 12.64
C PHE A 258 0.90 24.09 11.23
N TYR A 259 0.41 23.02 10.56
CA TYR A 259 -0.28 23.12 9.28
C TYR A 259 -1.77 23.47 9.45
N ASP A 260 -2.45 22.93 10.47
CA ASP A 260 -3.88 23.21 10.74
C ASP A 260 -4.10 24.68 11.20
N ASP A 261 -3.17 25.25 11.96
CA ASP A 261 -3.23 26.66 12.43
C ASP A 261 -2.97 27.67 11.28
N LYS A 262 -2.59 27.22 10.09
CA LYS A 262 -2.34 28.08 8.91
C LYS A 262 -3.42 28.01 7.82
N LEU A 263 -4.45 27.15 8.00
CA LEU A 263 -5.60 27.00 7.11
C LEU A 263 -6.84 27.64 7.74
#